data_a40bd92ca3265f551637029c89d2c57f
#
_entry.id   a40bd92ca3265f551637029c89d2c57f
#
_cell.length_a   1.000
_cell.length_b   1.000
_cell.length_c   1.000
_cell.angle_alpha   90.00
_cell.angle_beta   90.00
_cell.angle_gamma   90.00
#
_symmetry.space_group_name_H-M   'P 1'
#
loop_
_entity.id
_entity.type
_entity.pdbx_description
1 polymer ?
#
loop_
_entity_poly.entity_id
_entity_poly.type
_entity_poly.pdbx_seq_one_letter_code
_entity_poly.pdbx_strand_id
1 'polypeptide(L)'
;MAKLSKDRLIFGLFLIVLIAIGEIVLTKLKLAAWPAFMIMIFFFEAHMDTKKAANILLGGLFGIANLILIKMFLDAAAPSLGLDLAKLVYILVFVYLIVALGEVVPILFNNYCFMFFLVAGLAAMTPAPNVFQWMAVEIVGGGLFIAGILCIMKILGAMAAKKAVKT
;
A
#
# COMPACT_ATOMS: atom_id res chain seq x y z
N MET A 1 19.08 19.26 20.61
CA MET A 1 18.70 17.84 20.61
C MET A 1 17.18 17.75 20.67
N ALA A 2 16.55 17.07 19.69
CA ALA A 2 15.09 16.90 19.68
C ALA A 2 14.69 15.97 20.84
N LYS A 3 13.85 16.44 21.76
CA LYS A 3 13.35 15.66 22.88
C LYS A 3 12.27 14.69 22.38
N LEU A 4 12.42 13.40 22.66
CA LEU A 4 11.37 12.38 22.40
C LEU A 4 10.09 12.76 23.16
N SER A 5 9.01 12.99 22.44
CA SER A 5 7.74 13.31 23.10
C SER A 5 7.08 12.01 23.63
N LYS A 6 6.49 12.08 24.82
CA LYS A 6 5.78 10.94 25.43
C LYS A 6 4.64 10.45 24.55
N ASP A 7 3.93 11.35 23.90
CA ASP A 7 2.80 11.02 23.02
C ASP A 7 3.25 10.20 21.80
N ARG A 8 4.44 10.51 21.26
CA ARG A 8 5.03 9.74 20.15
C ARG A 8 5.44 8.32 20.56
N LEU A 9 5.94 8.17 21.80
CA LEU A 9 6.26 6.83 22.33
C LEU A 9 5.00 6.00 22.55
N ILE A 10 3.95 6.60 23.12
CA ILE A 10 2.66 5.91 23.35
C ILE A 10 2.02 5.54 21.99
N PHE A 11 2.03 6.44 21.02
CA PHE A 11 1.58 6.14 19.65
C PHE A 11 2.34 4.93 19.09
N GLY A 12 3.67 4.90 19.22
CA GLY A 12 4.49 3.78 18.75
C GLY A 12 4.13 2.44 19.41
N LEU A 13 3.82 2.43 20.71
CA LEU A 13 3.38 1.22 21.40
C LEU A 13 2.03 0.69 20.85
N PHE A 14 1.04 1.56 20.69
CA PHE A 14 -0.24 1.16 20.09
C PHE A 14 -0.06 0.65 18.64
N LEU A 15 0.83 1.30 17.90
CA LEU A 15 1.14 0.89 16.53
C LEU A 15 1.77 -0.51 16.48
N ILE A 16 2.71 -0.82 17.37
CA ILE A 16 3.32 -2.16 17.46
C ILE A 16 2.25 -3.21 17.74
N VAL A 17 1.28 -2.93 18.62
CA VAL A 17 0.17 -3.85 18.90
C VAL A 17 -0.69 -4.04 17.66
N LEU A 18 -1.02 -2.97 16.92
CA LEU A 18 -1.79 -3.05 15.68
C LEU A 18 -1.06 -3.89 14.62
N ILE A 19 0.25 -3.69 14.45
CA ILE A 19 1.11 -4.45 13.54
C ILE A 19 1.12 -5.93 13.94
N ALA A 20 1.33 -6.24 15.23
CA ALA A 20 1.38 -7.60 15.72
C ALA A 20 0.05 -8.35 15.49
N ILE A 21 -1.08 -7.69 15.74
CA ILE A 21 -2.41 -8.26 15.45
C ILE A 21 -2.55 -8.54 13.94
N GLY A 22 -2.22 -7.57 13.11
CA GLY A 22 -2.29 -7.71 11.64
C GLY A 22 -1.45 -8.88 11.14
N GLU A 23 -0.18 -8.98 11.57
CA GLU A 23 0.73 -10.06 11.20
C GLU A 23 0.22 -11.43 11.64
N ILE A 24 -0.23 -11.56 12.89
CA ILE A 24 -0.78 -12.82 13.42
C ILE A 24 -2.01 -13.26 12.62
N VAL A 25 -2.91 -12.33 12.30
CA VAL A 25 -4.13 -12.64 11.54
C VAL A 25 -3.78 -13.09 10.13
N LEU A 26 -2.94 -12.32 9.42
CA LEU A 26 -2.55 -12.62 8.04
C LEU A 26 -1.79 -13.95 7.94
N THR A 27 -0.88 -14.21 8.89
CA THR A 27 -0.14 -15.47 8.96
C THR A 27 -1.07 -16.66 9.22
N LYS A 28 -2.03 -16.56 10.16
CA LYS A 28 -3.01 -17.63 10.43
C LYS A 28 -3.90 -17.91 9.22
N LEU A 29 -4.25 -16.89 8.46
CA LEU A 29 -5.03 -17.00 7.22
C LEU A 29 -4.19 -17.44 6.02
N LYS A 30 -2.88 -17.60 6.16
CA LYS A 30 -1.91 -17.89 5.09
C LYS A 30 -1.98 -16.87 3.94
N LEU A 31 -2.18 -15.61 4.30
CA LEU A 31 -2.24 -14.49 3.37
C LEU A 31 -0.89 -13.77 3.32
N ALA A 32 -0.53 -13.27 2.14
CA ALA A 32 0.65 -12.41 2.01
C ALA A 32 0.41 -11.09 2.75
N ALA A 33 1.28 -10.74 3.68
CA ALA A 33 1.11 -9.54 4.52
C ALA A 33 1.54 -8.25 3.82
N TRP A 34 2.47 -8.32 2.86
CA TRP A 34 3.09 -7.16 2.23
C TRP A 34 2.11 -6.14 1.64
N PRO A 35 0.95 -6.52 1.02
CA PRO A 35 0.07 -5.51 0.43
C PRO A 35 -0.55 -4.60 1.49
N ALA A 36 -1.00 -5.16 2.61
CA ALA A 36 -1.58 -4.41 3.72
C ALA A 36 -0.54 -3.52 4.42
N PHE A 37 0.68 -4.03 4.64
CA PHE A 37 1.75 -3.27 5.25
C PHE A 37 2.24 -2.12 4.36
N MET A 38 2.26 -2.28 3.04
CA MET A 38 2.58 -1.18 2.13
C MET A 38 1.57 -0.03 2.23
N ILE A 39 0.27 -0.32 2.34
CA ILE A 39 -0.76 0.72 2.59
C ILE A 39 -0.44 1.47 3.88
N MET A 40 -0.11 0.76 4.96
CA MET A 40 0.26 1.37 6.23
C MET A 40 1.47 2.31 6.07
N ILE A 41 2.54 1.85 5.40
CA ILE A 41 3.76 2.63 5.17
C ILE A 41 3.44 3.90 4.37
N PHE A 42 2.69 3.79 3.28
CA PHE A 42 2.32 4.95 2.45
C PHE A 42 1.37 5.90 3.16
N PHE A 43 0.51 5.41 4.05
CA PHE A 43 -0.32 6.27 4.87
C PHE A 43 0.50 7.08 5.88
N PHE A 44 1.59 6.50 6.43
CA PHE A 44 2.56 7.25 7.24
C PHE A 44 3.36 8.25 6.41
N GLU A 45 3.82 7.87 5.22
CA GLU A 45 4.50 8.77 4.30
C GLU A 45 3.62 9.98 3.95
N ALA A 46 2.33 9.75 3.73
CA ALA A 46 1.32 10.78 3.53
C ALA A 46 0.95 11.55 4.81
N HIS A 47 1.73 11.43 5.91
CA HIS A 47 1.49 12.10 7.18
C HIS A 47 0.10 11.80 7.78
N MET A 48 -0.44 10.63 7.50
CA MET A 48 -1.76 10.16 7.93
C MET A 48 -2.92 11.07 7.43
N ASP A 49 -2.71 11.74 6.29
CA ASP A 49 -3.74 12.55 5.64
C ASP A 49 -4.81 11.65 5.02
N THR A 50 -6.01 11.68 5.61
CA THR A 50 -7.17 10.90 5.16
C THR A 50 -7.61 11.23 3.74
N LYS A 51 -7.30 12.43 3.22
CA LYS A 51 -7.60 12.82 1.85
C LYS A 51 -6.79 12.03 0.84
N LYS A 52 -5.62 11.54 1.23
CA LYS A 52 -4.75 10.70 0.39
C LYS A 52 -5.06 9.21 0.49
N ALA A 53 -5.86 8.77 1.46
CA ALA A 53 -6.15 7.35 1.67
C ALA A 53 -6.74 6.68 0.42
N ALA A 54 -7.65 7.35 -0.30
CA ALA A 54 -8.22 6.83 -1.54
C ALA A 54 -7.16 6.68 -2.65
N ASN A 55 -6.24 7.65 -2.79
CA ASN A 55 -5.16 7.57 -3.79
C ASN A 55 -4.18 6.45 -3.47
N ILE A 56 -3.93 6.17 -2.18
CA ILE A 56 -3.06 5.09 -1.74
C ILE A 56 -3.71 3.74 -2.05
N LEU A 57 -4.97 3.54 -1.63
CA LEU A 57 -5.71 2.29 -1.83
C LEU A 57 -5.98 2.01 -3.32
N LEU A 58 -6.58 2.95 -4.04
CA LEU A 58 -6.96 2.70 -5.43
C LEU A 58 -5.76 2.71 -6.37
N GLY A 59 -4.76 3.54 -6.12
CA GLY A 59 -3.49 3.49 -6.82
C GLY A 59 -2.76 2.17 -6.57
N GLY A 60 -2.72 1.70 -5.32
CA GLY A 60 -2.12 0.41 -4.96
C GLY A 60 -2.82 -0.76 -5.63
N LEU A 61 -4.16 -0.80 -5.55
CA LEU A 61 -4.97 -1.81 -6.20
C LEU A 61 -4.71 -1.88 -7.72
N PHE A 62 -4.68 -0.72 -8.38
CA PHE A 62 -4.38 -0.63 -9.81
C PHE A 62 -2.95 -1.08 -10.13
N GLY A 63 -1.99 -0.76 -9.25
CA GLY A 63 -0.60 -1.23 -9.37
C GLY A 63 -0.50 -2.76 -9.31
N ILE A 64 -1.18 -3.42 -8.37
CA ILE A 64 -1.23 -4.89 -8.31
C ILE A 64 -1.97 -5.47 -9.53
N ALA A 65 -3.08 -4.88 -9.94
CA ALA A 65 -3.87 -5.32 -11.10
C ALA A 65 -3.05 -5.27 -12.40
N ASN A 66 -2.06 -4.38 -12.51
CA ASN A 66 -1.17 -4.31 -13.67
C ASN A 66 -0.34 -5.59 -13.88
N LEU A 67 -0.19 -6.47 -12.88
CA LEU A 67 0.40 -7.80 -13.12
C LEU A 67 -0.46 -8.67 -14.07
N ILE A 68 -1.76 -8.50 -14.03
CA ILE A 68 -2.66 -9.21 -14.94
C ILE A 68 -2.48 -8.60 -16.35
N LEU A 69 -2.43 -7.28 -16.44
CA LEU A 69 -2.29 -6.58 -17.71
C LEU A 69 -0.94 -6.87 -18.39
N ILE A 70 0.16 -6.83 -17.63
CA ILE A 70 1.48 -7.17 -18.20
C ILE A 70 1.51 -8.62 -18.66
N LYS A 71 0.92 -9.55 -17.90
CA LYS A 71 0.84 -10.96 -18.33
C LYS A 71 0.10 -11.10 -19.64
N MET A 72 -1.09 -10.51 -19.78
CA MET A 72 -1.87 -10.51 -21.02
C MET A 72 -1.08 -9.91 -22.20
N PHE A 73 -0.38 -8.80 -21.95
CA PHE A 73 0.46 -8.17 -22.98
C PHE A 73 1.63 -9.08 -23.39
N LEU A 74 2.30 -9.73 -22.42
CA LEU A 74 3.40 -10.64 -22.71
C LEU A 74 2.95 -11.87 -23.49
N ASP A 75 1.80 -12.44 -23.14
CA ASP A 75 1.24 -13.58 -23.86
C ASP A 75 0.96 -13.24 -25.34
N ALA A 76 0.59 -11.99 -25.64
CA ALA A 76 0.34 -11.52 -27.01
C ALA A 76 1.60 -11.05 -27.75
N ALA A 77 2.51 -10.33 -27.08
CA ALA A 77 3.63 -9.63 -27.73
C ALA A 77 4.95 -10.40 -27.71
N ALA A 78 5.19 -11.26 -26.70
CA ALA A 78 6.45 -11.99 -26.57
C ALA A 78 6.75 -12.98 -27.74
N PRO A 79 5.77 -13.61 -28.39
CA PRO A 79 6.05 -14.45 -29.56
C PRO A 79 6.69 -13.68 -30.74
N SER A 80 6.41 -12.38 -30.86
CA SER A 80 6.94 -11.54 -31.94
C SER A 80 8.18 -10.74 -31.53
N LEU A 81 8.20 -10.23 -30.30
CA LEU A 81 9.26 -9.30 -29.82
C LEU A 81 10.34 -9.99 -29.00
N GLY A 82 10.07 -11.20 -28.51
CA GLY A 82 10.86 -11.81 -27.43
C GLY A 82 10.44 -11.28 -26.04
N LEU A 83 10.65 -12.10 -25.01
CA LEU A 83 10.14 -11.84 -23.67
C LEU A 83 10.74 -10.55 -23.05
N ASP A 84 12.05 -10.35 -23.19
CA ASP A 84 12.74 -9.24 -22.53
C ASP A 84 12.36 -7.89 -23.14
N LEU A 85 12.27 -7.83 -24.48
CA LEU A 85 11.86 -6.60 -25.18
C LEU A 85 10.37 -6.31 -24.90
N ALA A 86 9.50 -7.31 -24.91
CA ALA A 86 8.10 -7.11 -24.59
C ALA A 86 7.90 -6.58 -23.16
N LYS A 87 8.62 -7.13 -22.17
CA LYS A 87 8.63 -6.59 -20.79
C LYS A 87 9.07 -5.13 -20.75
N LEU A 88 10.17 -4.82 -21.41
CA LEU A 88 10.70 -3.45 -21.43
C LEU A 88 9.68 -2.48 -22.03
N VAL A 89 9.11 -2.83 -23.18
CA VAL A 89 8.08 -1.99 -23.84
C VAL A 89 6.89 -1.76 -22.91
N TYR A 90 6.37 -2.81 -22.25
CA TYR A 90 5.26 -2.63 -21.33
C TYR A 90 5.60 -1.69 -20.18
N ILE A 91 6.75 -1.89 -19.53
CA ILE A 91 7.18 -1.06 -18.39
C ILE A 91 7.32 0.40 -18.82
N LEU A 92 7.96 0.68 -19.96
CA LEU A 92 8.14 2.04 -20.46
C LEU A 92 6.78 2.72 -20.76
N VAL A 93 5.86 2.01 -21.41
CA VAL A 93 4.52 2.52 -21.69
C VAL A 93 3.75 2.76 -20.38
N PHE A 94 3.81 1.84 -19.44
CA PHE A 94 3.12 1.98 -18.16
C PHE A 94 3.65 3.16 -17.33
N VAL A 95 4.98 3.32 -17.24
CA VAL A 95 5.59 4.46 -16.56
C VAL A 95 5.22 5.78 -17.26
N TYR A 96 5.23 5.80 -18.59
CA TYR A 96 4.78 6.96 -19.36
C TYR A 96 3.32 7.33 -19.05
N LEU A 97 2.42 6.32 -18.97
CA LEU A 97 1.02 6.54 -18.61
C LEU A 97 0.86 7.09 -17.19
N ILE A 98 1.65 6.62 -16.21
CA ILE A 98 1.62 7.18 -14.86
C ILE A 98 1.96 8.67 -14.88
N VAL A 99 2.98 9.08 -15.63
CA VAL A 99 3.38 10.48 -15.72
C VAL A 99 2.35 11.30 -16.50
N ALA A 100 1.91 10.81 -17.68
CA ALA A 100 1.01 11.55 -18.55
C ALA A 100 -0.41 11.70 -17.99
N LEU A 101 -0.92 10.67 -17.28
CA LEU A 101 -2.28 10.65 -16.75
C LEU A 101 -2.34 11.02 -15.26
N GLY A 102 -1.21 11.18 -14.60
CA GLY A 102 -1.15 11.50 -13.18
C GLY A 102 -1.86 12.80 -12.78
N GLU A 103 -1.90 13.78 -13.67
CA GLU A 103 -2.65 15.03 -13.45
C GLU A 103 -4.14 14.90 -13.79
N VAL A 104 -4.51 13.98 -14.69
CA VAL A 104 -5.88 13.79 -15.17
C VAL A 104 -6.66 12.82 -14.30
N VAL A 105 -6.03 11.71 -13.92
CA VAL A 105 -6.63 10.66 -13.07
C VAL A 105 -5.70 10.30 -11.91
N PRO A 106 -5.40 11.26 -11.00
CA PRO A 106 -4.41 11.09 -9.94
C PRO A 106 -4.77 9.99 -8.93
N ILE A 107 -6.01 9.54 -8.90
CA ILE A 107 -6.45 8.47 -8.00
C ILE A 107 -5.91 7.10 -8.42
N LEU A 108 -5.65 6.88 -9.71
CA LEU A 108 -5.12 5.61 -10.25
C LEU A 108 -3.66 5.75 -10.69
N PHE A 109 -3.33 6.81 -11.43
CA PHE A 109 -2.00 7.03 -11.97
C PHE A 109 -1.20 7.94 -11.03
N ASN A 110 -0.54 7.32 -10.06
CA ASN A 110 0.22 8.00 -9.04
C ASN A 110 1.44 7.16 -8.61
N ASN A 111 2.24 7.71 -7.72
CA ASN A 111 3.44 7.06 -7.24
C ASN A 111 3.15 5.75 -6.48
N TYR A 112 2.01 5.66 -5.78
CA TYR A 112 1.59 4.44 -5.09
C TYR A 112 1.32 3.31 -6.07
N CYS A 113 0.65 3.60 -7.19
CA CYS A 113 0.43 2.65 -8.27
C CYS A 113 1.75 2.06 -8.79
N PHE A 114 2.74 2.92 -9.06
CA PHE A 114 4.04 2.48 -9.52
C PHE A 114 4.76 1.59 -8.49
N MET A 115 4.76 2.00 -7.23
CA MET A 115 5.41 1.24 -6.15
C MET A 115 4.76 -0.13 -5.94
N PHE A 116 3.44 -0.20 -5.94
CA PHE A 116 2.73 -1.48 -5.84
C PHE A 116 2.97 -2.39 -7.04
N PHE A 117 3.03 -1.83 -8.25
CA PHE A 117 3.38 -2.61 -9.45
C PHE A 117 4.78 -3.22 -9.34
N LEU A 118 5.78 -2.45 -8.90
CA LEU A 118 7.15 -2.94 -8.73
C LEU A 118 7.24 -4.05 -7.69
N VAL A 119 6.65 -3.83 -6.49
CA VAL A 119 6.71 -4.80 -5.40
C VAL A 119 5.90 -6.06 -5.74
N ALA A 120 4.74 -5.91 -6.37
CA ALA A 120 3.95 -7.04 -6.85
C ALA A 120 4.70 -7.84 -7.93
N GLY A 121 5.44 -7.16 -8.81
CA GLY A 121 6.31 -7.82 -9.79
C GLY A 121 7.41 -8.65 -9.14
N LEU A 122 8.05 -8.15 -8.08
CA LEU A 122 9.02 -8.91 -7.29
C LEU A 122 8.36 -10.08 -6.55
N ALA A 123 7.21 -9.86 -5.93
CA ALA A 123 6.45 -10.91 -5.24
C ALA A 123 5.97 -12.01 -6.20
N ALA A 124 5.71 -11.68 -7.48
CA ALA A 124 5.30 -12.65 -8.51
C ALA A 124 6.43 -13.60 -8.96
N MET A 125 7.67 -13.37 -8.55
CA MET A 125 8.78 -14.30 -8.77
C MET A 125 8.69 -15.55 -7.89
N THR A 126 7.78 -15.58 -6.90
CA THR A 126 7.52 -16.75 -6.07
C THR A 126 6.70 -17.82 -6.80
N PRO A 127 6.81 -19.12 -6.40
CA PRO A 127 6.12 -20.23 -7.06
C PRO A 127 4.63 -20.17 -6.94
N ALA A 128 3.76 -19.58 -7.35
CA ALA A 128 2.29 -19.48 -7.24
C ALA A 128 1.82 -18.10 -6.75
N PRO A 129 2.08 -17.03 -7.51
CA PRO A 129 1.59 -15.71 -7.16
C PRO A 129 0.06 -15.67 -7.25
N ASN A 130 -0.60 -15.20 -6.18
CA ASN A 130 -2.05 -15.03 -6.15
C ASN A 130 -2.42 -13.54 -6.16
N VAL A 131 -2.48 -12.96 -7.35
CA VAL A 131 -2.73 -11.52 -7.56
C VAL A 131 -4.06 -11.09 -6.96
N PHE A 132 -5.13 -11.87 -7.10
CA PHE A 132 -6.44 -11.55 -6.54
C PHE A 132 -6.44 -11.57 -5.00
N GLN A 133 -5.70 -12.51 -4.40
CA GLN A 133 -5.51 -12.52 -2.95
C GLN A 133 -4.77 -11.26 -2.48
N TRP A 134 -3.73 -10.83 -3.20
CA TRP A 134 -3.00 -9.62 -2.87
C TRP A 134 -3.86 -8.36 -2.97
N MET A 135 -4.69 -8.26 -4.00
CA MET A 135 -5.67 -7.17 -4.14
C MET A 135 -6.67 -7.15 -2.99
N ALA A 136 -7.19 -8.32 -2.57
CA ALA A 136 -8.10 -8.41 -1.44
C ALA A 136 -7.41 -8.02 -0.12
N VAL A 137 -6.18 -8.47 0.12
CA VAL A 137 -5.40 -8.12 1.32
C VAL A 137 -5.04 -6.63 1.31
N GLU A 138 -4.73 -6.07 0.17
CA GLU A 138 -4.43 -4.64 0.01
C GLU A 138 -5.64 -3.79 0.43
N ILE A 139 -6.81 -4.02 -0.13
CA ILE A 139 -8.01 -3.23 0.16
C ILE A 139 -8.51 -3.48 1.59
N VAL A 140 -8.70 -4.74 1.98
CA VAL A 140 -9.29 -5.08 3.29
C VAL A 140 -8.27 -4.88 4.42
N GLY A 141 -7.10 -5.49 4.30
CA GLY A 141 -6.05 -5.40 5.31
C GLY A 141 -5.48 -3.98 5.41
N GLY A 142 -5.19 -3.35 4.27
CA GLY A 142 -4.72 -1.97 4.22
C GLY A 142 -5.75 -0.98 4.76
N GLY A 143 -7.02 -1.13 4.39
CA GLY A 143 -8.12 -0.32 4.93
C GLY A 143 -8.26 -0.47 6.45
N LEU A 144 -8.10 -1.68 6.99
CA LEU A 144 -8.11 -1.94 8.43
C LEU A 144 -6.91 -1.30 9.14
N PHE A 145 -5.72 -1.30 8.53
CA PHE A 145 -4.56 -0.58 9.07
C PHE A 145 -4.80 0.92 9.13
N ILE A 146 -5.33 1.54 8.07
CA ILE A 146 -5.69 2.98 8.08
C ILE A 146 -6.69 3.25 9.19
N ALA A 147 -7.77 2.47 9.29
CA ALA A 147 -8.79 2.64 10.33
C ALA A 147 -8.20 2.48 11.75
N GLY A 148 -7.32 1.51 11.96
CA GLY A 148 -6.63 1.28 13.23
C GLY A 148 -5.74 2.47 13.62
N ILE A 149 -4.96 3.01 12.68
CA ILE A 149 -4.13 4.20 12.92
C ILE A 149 -4.99 5.41 13.30
N LEU A 150 -6.08 5.65 12.57
CA LEU A 150 -7.00 6.75 12.88
C LEU A 150 -7.68 6.58 14.25
N CYS A 151 -7.99 5.33 14.63
CA CYS A 151 -8.51 5.01 15.96
C CYS A 151 -7.48 5.34 17.05
N ILE A 152 -6.22 4.94 16.87
CA ILE A 152 -5.13 5.27 17.79
C ILE A 152 -4.99 6.79 17.95
N MET A 153 -5.01 7.53 16.84
CA MET A 153 -4.93 9.01 16.87
C MET A 153 -6.08 9.63 17.68
N LYS A 154 -7.32 9.13 17.50
CA LYS A 154 -8.48 9.60 18.27
C LYS A 154 -8.34 9.31 19.76
N ILE A 155 -7.87 8.12 20.14
CA ILE A 155 -7.62 7.74 21.54
C ILE A 155 -6.60 8.69 22.17
N LEU A 156 -5.48 8.92 21.50
CA LEU A 156 -4.44 9.80 22.01
C LEU A 156 -4.90 11.25 22.13
N GLY A 157 -5.68 11.76 21.16
CA GLY A 157 -6.28 13.08 21.22
C GLY A 157 -7.24 13.24 22.42
N ALA A 158 -8.07 12.23 22.69
CA ALA A 158 -8.96 12.22 23.85
C ALA A 158 -8.19 12.15 25.19
N MET A 159 -7.10 11.39 25.25
CA MET A 159 -6.24 11.34 26.46
C MET A 159 -5.55 12.68 26.71
N ALA A 160 -5.07 13.37 25.68
CA ALA A 160 -4.46 14.68 25.79
C ALA A 160 -5.47 15.75 26.26
N ALA A 161 -6.70 15.74 25.69
CA ALA A 161 -7.76 16.66 26.10
C ALA A 161 -8.16 16.48 27.59
N LYS A 162 -8.29 15.24 28.07
CA LYS A 162 -8.57 14.97 29.50
C LYS A 162 -7.46 15.46 30.44
N LYS A 163 -6.22 15.46 29.98
CA LYS A 163 -5.08 15.95 30.78
C LYS A 163 -5.08 17.47 30.87
N ALA A 164 -5.42 18.17 29.79
CA ALA A 164 -5.48 19.64 29.78
C ALA A 164 -6.61 20.21 30.64
N VAL A 165 -7.69 19.45 30.89
CA VAL A 165 -8.80 19.87 31.76
C VAL A 165 -8.47 19.70 33.26
N LYS A 166 -7.44 18.92 33.60
CA LYS A 166 -7.05 18.64 35.00
C LYS A 166 -5.88 19.52 35.50
N THR A 167 -5.31 20.33 34.65
CA THR A 167 -4.29 21.36 34.98
C THR A 167 -4.91 22.73 34.94
#